data_7faa2bb6f3935742454efffb1d3f0c2a
#
_entry.id   7faa2bb6f3935742454efffb1d3f0c2a
#
_cell.length_a   1.000
_cell.length_b   1.000
_cell.length_c   1.000
_cell.angle_alpha   90.00
_cell.angle_beta   90.00
_cell.angle_gamma   90.00
#
_symmetry.space_group_name_H-M   'P 1'
#
loop_
_entity.id
_entity.type
_entity.pdbx_description
1 polymer ?
#
loop_
_entity_poly.entity_id
_entity_poly.type
_entity_poly.pdbx_seq_one_letter_code
_entity_poly.pdbx_strand_id
1 'polypeptide(L)'
;DAAAHEVLEHVRALGAQAISVRADVSNEDEVISLFLRVDQELGPVTALVNNAGTVGHKSRVEEMSEFRILHTLKTNVLGPILCAKHAVLRMSPRYGGQGGNIVNVSSVAARLGSPGEYVDYAASKGALDTFTVGLSKELAGEGIRVNAVRPGYIFTDFHALSGDPGRVSKLESIIPMGRGGRPEEVAEAIVWLLSDKASYATGTFVDMGGGR
;
A
#
# COMPACT_ATOMS: atom_id res chain seq x y z
N ASP A 1 1.60 18.85 6.11
CA ASP A 1 2.96 19.16 5.73
C ASP A 1 3.02 19.69 4.29
N ALA A 2 4.17 20.19 3.84
CA ALA A 2 4.31 20.84 2.53
C ALA A 2 3.97 19.89 1.37
N ALA A 3 4.45 18.64 1.43
CA ALA A 3 4.20 17.64 0.38
C ALA A 3 2.71 17.31 0.23
N ALA A 4 2.00 17.16 1.35
CA ALA A 4 0.55 16.93 1.31
C ALA A 4 -0.20 18.13 0.70
N HIS A 5 0.25 19.37 0.99
CA HIS A 5 -0.35 20.57 0.42
C HIS A 5 -0.15 20.64 -1.10
N GLU A 6 1.06 20.36 -1.58
CA GLU A 6 1.38 20.32 -3.02
C GLU A 6 0.50 19.29 -3.77
N VAL A 7 0.33 18.09 -3.20
CA VAL A 7 -0.56 17.08 -3.78
C VAL A 7 -2.01 17.56 -3.82
N LEU A 8 -2.51 18.19 -2.76
CA LEU A 8 -3.87 18.76 -2.73
C LEU A 8 -4.09 19.80 -3.82
N GLU A 9 -3.16 20.75 -3.97
CA GLU A 9 -3.24 21.79 -4.99
C GLU A 9 -3.23 21.19 -6.39
N HIS A 10 -2.38 20.18 -6.63
CA HIS A 10 -2.33 19.48 -7.91
C HIS A 10 -3.66 18.79 -8.23
N VAL A 11 -4.22 18.03 -7.29
CA VAL A 11 -5.49 17.32 -7.48
C VAL A 11 -6.65 18.29 -7.72
N ARG A 12 -6.69 19.41 -7.00
CA ARG A 12 -7.70 20.45 -7.17
C ARG A 12 -7.58 21.17 -8.51
N ALA A 13 -6.36 21.41 -8.97
CA ALA A 13 -6.11 21.99 -10.30
C ALA A 13 -6.62 21.10 -11.43
N LEU A 14 -6.71 19.78 -11.23
CA LEU A 14 -7.32 18.81 -12.13
C LEU A 14 -8.86 18.75 -12.00
N GLY A 15 -9.48 19.58 -11.16
CA GLY A 15 -10.92 19.65 -10.98
C GLY A 15 -11.50 18.61 -10.03
N ALA A 16 -10.68 17.85 -9.31
CA ALA A 16 -11.13 16.85 -8.34
C ALA A 16 -11.20 17.45 -6.92
N GLN A 17 -12.15 16.95 -6.11
CA GLN A 17 -12.18 17.26 -4.68
C GLN A 17 -11.10 16.44 -3.96
N ALA A 18 -10.43 17.07 -3.00
CA ALA A 18 -9.41 16.40 -2.20
C ALA A 18 -9.31 17.00 -0.80
N ILE A 19 -9.07 16.14 0.18
CA ILE A 19 -8.71 16.50 1.55
C ILE A 19 -7.41 15.82 1.96
N SER A 20 -6.72 16.40 2.93
CA SER A 20 -5.57 15.78 3.59
C SER A 20 -5.86 15.66 5.07
N VAL A 21 -5.74 14.45 5.60
CA VAL A 21 -5.93 14.15 7.02
C VAL A 21 -4.65 13.49 7.54
N ARG A 22 -4.06 14.08 8.58
CA ARG A 22 -2.92 13.44 9.27
C ARG A 22 -3.46 12.29 10.12
N ALA A 23 -2.94 11.07 9.92
CA ALA A 23 -3.29 9.90 10.70
C ALA A 23 -2.13 8.90 10.75
N ASP A 24 -1.90 8.30 11.91
CA ASP A 24 -1.11 7.08 12.04
C ASP A 24 -2.02 5.88 11.75
N VAL A 25 -1.82 5.22 10.63
CA VAL A 25 -2.65 4.07 10.22
C VAL A 25 -2.56 2.88 11.18
N SER A 26 -1.55 2.83 12.04
CA SER A 26 -1.41 1.81 13.08
C SER A 26 -2.20 2.11 14.37
N ASN A 27 -2.85 3.28 14.44
CA ASN A 27 -3.72 3.70 15.53
C ASN A 27 -5.18 3.68 15.07
N GLU A 28 -6.00 2.80 15.65
CA GLU A 28 -7.39 2.62 15.22
C GLU A 28 -8.24 3.87 15.41
N ASP A 29 -8.05 4.65 16.48
CA ASP A 29 -8.83 5.88 16.72
C ASP A 29 -8.53 6.95 15.66
N GLU A 30 -7.27 7.03 15.21
CA GLU A 30 -6.90 7.94 14.13
C GLU A 30 -7.44 7.46 12.77
N VAL A 31 -7.48 6.15 12.52
CA VAL A 31 -8.12 5.57 11.33
C VAL A 31 -9.62 5.84 11.34
N ILE A 32 -10.31 5.65 12.47
CA ILE A 32 -11.73 6.00 12.61
C ILE A 32 -11.96 7.48 12.26
N SER A 33 -11.16 8.37 12.85
CA SER A 33 -11.26 9.81 12.63
C SER A 33 -11.03 10.19 11.15
N LEU A 34 -10.04 9.54 10.50
CA LEU A 34 -9.77 9.71 9.07
C LEU A 34 -11.01 9.36 8.22
N PHE A 35 -11.59 8.17 8.44
CA PHE A 35 -12.74 7.73 7.64
C PHE A 35 -13.99 8.59 7.90
N LEU A 36 -14.23 9.03 9.14
CA LEU A 36 -15.33 9.96 9.45
C LEU A 36 -15.17 11.30 8.72
N ARG A 37 -13.94 11.83 8.64
CA ARG A 37 -13.67 13.05 7.88
C ARG A 37 -13.91 12.86 6.38
N VAL A 38 -13.49 11.72 5.82
CA VAL A 38 -13.75 11.39 4.41
C VAL A 38 -15.25 11.31 4.14
N ASP A 39 -16.02 10.62 4.99
CA ASP A 39 -17.48 10.50 4.84
C ASP A 39 -18.17 11.87 4.86
N GLN A 40 -17.73 12.78 5.73
CA GLN A 40 -18.30 14.11 5.87
C GLN A 40 -17.99 15.05 4.69
N GLU A 41 -16.78 14.98 4.15
CA GLU A 41 -16.29 15.96 3.16
C GLU A 41 -16.35 15.44 1.72
N LEU A 42 -16.23 14.13 1.49
CA LEU A 42 -16.16 13.54 0.16
C LEU A 42 -17.24 12.47 -0.10
N GLY A 43 -17.95 12.05 0.95
CA GLY A 43 -18.94 10.96 0.87
C GLY A 43 -18.34 9.58 1.12
N PRO A 44 -19.15 8.51 0.95
CA PRO A 44 -18.74 7.16 1.30
C PRO A 44 -17.59 6.64 0.44
N VAL A 45 -16.65 5.95 1.10
CA VAL A 45 -15.48 5.35 0.44
C VAL A 45 -15.89 4.20 -0.46
N THR A 46 -15.47 4.24 -1.72
CA THR A 46 -15.67 3.17 -2.72
C THR A 46 -14.34 2.57 -3.20
N ALA A 47 -13.21 3.20 -2.87
CA ALA A 47 -11.87 2.71 -3.20
C ALA A 47 -10.91 2.99 -2.04
N LEU A 48 -10.03 2.02 -1.74
CA LEU A 48 -8.96 2.14 -0.75
C LEU A 48 -7.63 1.71 -1.37
N VAL A 49 -6.60 2.54 -1.22
CA VAL A 49 -5.22 2.16 -1.51
C VAL A 49 -4.42 2.16 -0.21
N ASN A 50 -4.04 0.99 0.26
CA ASN A 50 -3.14 0.82 1.39
C ASN A 50 -1.69 1.00 0.90
N ASN A 51 -1.24 2.24 0.83
CA ASN A 51 0.11 2.61 0.38
C ASN A 51 1.05 2.94 1.54
N ALA A 52 0.55 3.38 2.68
CA ALA A 52 1.37 3.69 3.84
C ALA A 52 2.27 2.51 4.22
N GLY A 53 3.56 2.77 4.40
CA GLY A 53 4.52 1.72 4.71
C GLY A 53 5.84 2.29 5.22
N THR A 54 6.59 1.46 5.93
CA THR A 54 7.90 1.81 6.48
C THR A 54 8.88 0.66 6.30
N VAL A 55 10.17 0.99 6.33
CA VAL A 55 11.30 0.06 6.32
C VAL A 55 12.37 0.59 7.28
N GLY A 56 13.03 -0.29 8.01
CA GLY A 56 14.15 0.08 8.86
C GLY A 56 15.46 0.23 8.08
N HIS A 57 16.55 0.57 8.78
CA HIS A 57 17.89 0.55 8.19
C HIS A 57 18.32 -0.89 7.84
N LYS A 58 19.19 -1.02 6.82
CA LYS A 58 19.76 -2.31 6.46
C LYS A 58 20.48 -2.95 7.64
N SER A 59 20.09 -4.18 7.99
CA SER A 59 20.76 -4.97 9.04
C SER A 59 20.41 -6.46 8.94
N ARG A 60 21.20 -7.31 9.60
CA ARG A 60 20.89 -8.71 9.81
C ARG A 60 19.89 -8.88 10.94
N VAL A 61 19.21 -10.04 10.98
CA VAL A 61 18.11 -10.28 11.94
C VAL A 61 18.56 -10.17 13.40
N GLU A 62 19.76 -10.63 13.72
CA GLU A 62 20.33 -10.59 15.08
C GLU A 62 20.64 -9.16 15.58
N GLU A 63 20.64 -8.17 14.68
CA GLU A 63 20.89 -6.76 14.98
C GLU A 63 19.57 -5.96 15.09
N MET A 64 18.44 -6.56 14.78
CA MET A 64 17.15 -5.88 14.76
C MET A 64 16.59 -5.74 16.17
N SER A 65 16.27 -4.51 16.60
CA SER A 65 15.57 -4.30 17.86
C SER A 65 14.09 -4.70 17.75
N GLU A 66 13.51 -5.11 18.90
CA GLU A 66 12.06 -5.35 19.01
C GLU A 66 11.25 -4.14 18.57
N PHE A 67 11.65 -2.93 18.96
CA PHE A 67 11.01 -1.67 18.58
C PHE A 67 10.90 -1.54 17.06
N ARG A 68 12.00 -1.79 16.32
CA ARG A 68 12.02 -1.75 14.85
C ARG A 68 11.05 -2.76 14.25
N ILE A 69 11.10 -4.01 14.74
CA ILE A 69 10.25 -5.10 14.24
C ILE A 69 8.78 -4.74 14.45
N LEU A 70 8.42 -4.32 15.67
CA LEU A 70 7.05 -3.93 16.00
C LEU A 70 6.59 -2.71 15.20
N HIS A 71 7.44 -1.69 15.01
CA HIS A 71 7.11 -0.52 14.20
C HIS A 71 6.82 -0.91 12.75
N THR A 72 7.65 -1.78 12.14
CA THR A 72 7.44 -2.29 10.80
C THR A 72 6.13 -3.07 10.68
N LEU A 73 5.84 -3.97 11.64
CA LEU A 73 4.62 -4.76 11.62
C LEU A 73 3.37 -3.91 11.87
N LYS A 74 3.43 -2.95 12.78
CA LYS A 74 2.32 -2.04 13.06
C LYS A 74 1.93 -1.24 11.82
N THR A 75 2.90 -0.60 11.18
CA THR A 75 2.62 0.23 9.99
C THR A 75 2.22 -0.62 8.79
N ASN A 76 2.97 -1.70 8.48
CA ASN A 76 2.82 -2.42 7.22
C ASN A 76 1.77 -3.54 7.25
N VAL A 77 1.34 -3.98 8.44
CA VAL A 77 0.37 -5.08 8.59
C VAL A 77 -0.89 -4.61 9.31
N LEU A 78 -0.75 -4.12 10.56
CA LEU A 78 -1.91 -3.67 11.32
C LEU A 78 -2.62 -2.51 10.62
N GLY A 79 -1.87 -1.52 10.13
CA GLY A 79 -2.43 -0.35 9.43
C GLY A 79 -3.34 -0.72 8.25
N PRO A 80 -2.88 -1.49 7.26
CA PRO A 80 -3.72 -1.97 6.17
C PRO A 80 -4.95 -2.77 6.61
N ILE A 81 -4.84 -3.57 7.67
CA ILE A 81 -5.98 -4.33 8.22
C ILE A 81 -7.02 -3.38 8.82
N LEU A 82 -6.59 -2.40 9.62
CA LEU A 82 -7.49 -1.39 10.19
C LEU A 82 -8.16 -0.55 9.11
N CYS A 83 -7.40 -0.05 8.14
CA CYS A 83 -7.96 0.71 7.03
C CYS A 83 -8.96 -0.12 6.22
N ALA A 84 -8.64 -1.39 5.92
CA ALA A 84 -9.55 -2.29 5.22
C ALA A 84 -10.83 -2.56 6.03
N LYS A 85 -10.73 -2.79 7.35
CA LYS A 85 -11.87 -2.93 8.27
C LYS A 85 -12.84 -1.76 8.12
N HIS A 86 -12.35 -0.53 8.18
CA HIS A 86 -13.19 0.67 8.09
C HIS A 86 -13.69 0.97 6.67
N ALA A 87 -12.95 0.56 5.63
CA ALA A 87 -13.43 0.61 4.25
C ALA A 87 -14.57 -0.38 4.01
N VAL A 88 -14.44 -1.62 4.49
CA VAL A 88 -15.48 -2.66 4.37
C VAL A 88 -16.79 -2.24 5.01
N LEU A 89 -16.76 -1.56 6.18
CA LEU A 89 -17.96 -1.02 6.83
C LEU A 89 -18.73 0.00 5.96
N ARG A 90 -18.09 0.56 4.92
CA ARG A 90 -18.68 1.52 3.97
C ARG A 90 -19.00 0.91 2.62
N MET A 91 -18.22 -0.06 2.20
CA MET A 91 -18.35 -0.70 0.89
C MET A 91 -19.35 -1.86 0.88
N SER A 92 -19.41 -2.63 1.98
CA SER A 92 -20.18 -3.87 2.02
C SER A 92 -21.69 -3.60 2.03
N PRO A 93 -22.46 -4.31 1.19
CA PRO A 93 -23.93 -4.28 1.21
C PRO A 93 -24.54 -4.67 2.56
N ARG A 94 -23.81 -5.41 3.40
CA ARG A 94 -24.25 -5.74 4.78
C ARG A 94 -24.43 -4.50 5.65
N TYR A 95 -23.73 -3.42 5.29
CA TYR A 95 -23.75 -2.13 6.02
C TYR A 95 -24.32 -1.00 5.17
N GLY A 96 -24.97 -1.32 4.04
CA GLY A 96 -25.61 -0.36 3.14
C GLY A 96 -24.72 0.18 2.02
N GLY A 97 -23.52 -0.36 1.86
CA GLY A 97 -22.60 -0.03 0.77
C GLY A 97 -23.00 -0.64 -0.58
N GLN A 98 -22.28 -0.29 -1.63
CA GLN A 98 -22.57 -0.73 -3.01
C GLN A 98 -21.40 -1.54 -3.63
N GLY A 99 -20.54 -2.13 -2.80
CA GLY A 99 -19.30 -2.74 -3.24
C GLY A 99 -18.15 -1.73 -3.30
N GLY A 100 -17.00 -2.17 -3.85
CA GLY A 100 -15.84 -1.30 -3.95
C GLY A 100 -14.54 -2.04 -4.29
N ASN A 101 -13.41 -1.33 -4.14
CA ASN A 101 -12.11 -1.85 -4.51
C ASN A 101 -11.05 -1.55 -3.46
N ILE A 102 -10.25 -2.53 -3.10
CA ILE A 102 -9.09 -2.37 -2.21
C ILE A 102 -7.83 -2.80 -2.96
N VAL A 103 -6.81 -1.95 -2.97
CA VAL A 103 -5.49 -2.28 -3.51
C VAL A 103 -4.45 -2.12 -2.41
N ASN A 104 -3.73 -3.19 -2.12
CA ASN A 104 -2.63 -3.21 -1.17
C ASN A 104 -1.29 -3.03 -1.89
N VAL A 105 -0.48 -2.07 -1.45
CA VAL A 105 0.88 -1.89 -1.97
C VAL A 105 1.83 -2.79 -1.17
N SER A 106 2.05 -4.00 -1.71
CA SER A 106 2.99 -4.99 -1.18
C SER A 106 4.41 -4.70 -1.66
N SER A 107 5.21 -5.71 -1.97
CA SER A 107 6.55 -5.61 -2.52
C SER A 107 7.00 -6.96 -3.11
N VAL A 108 7.88 -6.94 -4.11
CA VAL A 108 8.62 -8.15 -4.52
C VAL A 108 9.44 -8.75 -3.37
N ALA A 109 9.77 -7.96 -2.34
CA ALA A 109 10.43 -8.44 -1.13
C ALA A 109 9.65 -9.56 -0.42
N ALA A 110 8.32 -9.58 -0.51
CA ALA A 110 7.47 -10.65 0.02
C ALA A 110 7.85 -12.03 -0.54
N ARG A 111 8.36 -12.09 -1.78
CA ARG A 111 8.79 -13.31 -2.46
C ARG A 111 10.30 -13.57 -2.33
N LEU A 112 11.10 -12.50 -2.30
CA LEU A 112 12.57 -12.56 -2.30
C LEU A 112 13.15 -12.66 -0.89
N GLY A 113 12.39 -12.31 0.15
CA GLY A 113 12.81 -12.42 1.56
C GLY A 113 13.82 -11.37 2.03
N SER A 114 14.43 -10.58 1.15
CA SER A 114 15.43 -9.53 1.48
C SER A 114 16.51 -9.98 2.48
N PRO A 115 17.22 -11.09 2.24
CA PRO A 115 18.18 -11.66 3.19
C PRO A 115 19.35 -10.71 3.47
N GLY A 116 19.73 -10.57 4.75
CA GLY A 116 20.82 -9.71 5.20
C GLY A 116 20.53 -8.21 5.12
N GLU A 117 19.29 -7.82 4.82
CA GLU A 117 18.89 -6.43 4.65
C GLU A 117 17.64 -6.06 5.44
N TYR A 118 16.48 -6.65 5.08
CA TYR A 118 15.16 -6.21 5.55
C TYR A 118 14.19 -7.38 5.70
N VAL A 119 14.61 -8.46 6.40
CA VAL A 119 13.76 -9.67 6.54
C VAL A 119 12.46 -9.39 7.30
N ASP A 120 12.45 -8.43 8.24
CA ASP A 120 11.28 -7.93 8.94
C ASP A 120 10.28 -7.25 7.99
N TYR A 121 10.78 -6.39 7.10
CA TYR A 121 9.97 -5.77 6.05
C TYR A 121 9.42 -6.80 5.08
N ALA A 122 10.25 -7.73 4.60
CA ALA A 122 9.83 -8.80 3.70
C ALA A 122 8.73 -9.66 4.34
N ALA A 123 8.88 -10.01 5.62
CA ALA A 123 7.86 -10.73 6.39
C ALA A 123 6.55 -9.92 6.49
N SER A 124 6.63 -8.60 6.74
CA SER A 124 5.45 -7.74 6.78
C SER A 124 4.69 -7.69 5.45
N LYS A 125 5.42 -7.67 4.33
CA LYS A 125 4.82 -7.67 2.99
C LYS A 125 4.27 -9.06 2.60
N GLY A 126 4.89 -10.15 3.08
CA GLY A 126 4.34 -11.50 2.99
C GLY A 126 3.02 -11.65 3.76
N ALA A 127 2.93 -11.06 4.96
CA ALA A 127 1.69 -11.01 5.72
C ALA A 127 0.58 -10.24 4.97
N LEU A 128 0.92 -9.11 4.35
CA LEU A 128 -0.01 -8.31 3.54
C LEU A 128 -0.49 -9.09 2.30
N ASP A 129 0.38 -9.89 1.68
CA ASP A 129 0.00 -10.77 0.59
C ASP A 129 -1.04 -11.82 1.03
N THR A 130 -0.79 -12.48 2.15
CA THR A 130 -1.74 -13.46 2.71
C THR A 130 -3.07 -12.80 3.10
N PHE A 131 -3.03 -11.62 3.70
CA PHE A 131 -4.20 -10.82 4.01
C PHE A 131 -5.00 -10.48 2.75
N THR A 132 -4.34 -10.07 1.67
CA THR A 132 -4.98 -9.81 0.37
C THR A 132 -5.75 -11.03 -0.15
N VAL A 133 -5.12 -12.21 -0.11
CA VAL A 133 -5.75 -13.47 -0.56
C VAL A 133 -6.97 -13.83 0.32
N GLY A 134 -6.84 -13.72 1.64
CA GLY A 134 -7.92 -14.03 2.56
C GLY A 134 -9.10 -13.09 2.37
N LEU A 135 -8.85 -11.79 2.41
CA LEU A 135 -9.87 -10.76 2.30
C LEU A 135 -10.58 -10.75 0.93
N SER A 136 -9.86 -11.06 -0.16
CA SER A 136 -10.44 -11.16 -1.50
C SER A 136 -11.51 -12.24 -1.59
N LYS A 137 -11.30 -13.39 -0.94
CA LYS A 137 -12.27 -14.50 -0.91
C LYS A 137 -13.45 -14.19 0.01
N GLU A 138 -13.19 -13.53 1.13
CA GLU A 138 -14.21 -13.14 2.09
C GLU A 138 -15.21 -12.15 1.50
N LEU A 139 -14.73 -11.19 0.70
CA LEU A 139 -15.52 -10.06 0.22
C LEU A 139 -16.02 -10.18 -1.22
N ALA A 140 -15.60 -11.20 -1.98
CA ALA A 140 -15.98 -11.36 -3.39
C ALA A 140 -17.49 -11.39 -3.60
N GLY A 141 -18.24 -12.11 -2.73
CA GLY A 141 -19.70 -12.18 -2.78
C GLY A 141 -20.42 -10.89 -2.40
N GLU A 142 -19.69 -9.89 -1.90
CA GLU A 142 -20.19 -8.59 -1.50
C GLU A 142 -19.88 -7.49 -2.54
N GLY A 143 -19.35 -7.87 -3.70
CA GLY A 143 -19.00 -6.93 -4.77
C GLY A 143 -17.76 -6.08 -4.44
N ILE A 144 -16.92 -6.53 -3.50
CA ILE A 144 -15.67 -5.86 -3.14
C ILE A 144 -14.50 -6.67 -3.69
N ARG A 145 -13.69 -6.07 -4.55
CA ARG A 145 -12.47 -6.67 -5.09
C ARG A 145 -11.26 -6.25 -4.26
N VAL A 146 -10.39 -7.19 -3.95
CA VAL A 146 -9.17 -6.93 -3.18
C VAL A 146 -7.97 -7.49 -3.91
N ASN A 147 -7.02 -6.63 -4.27
CA ASN A 147 -5.85 -6.99 -5.04
C ASN A 147 -4.58 -6.35 -4.44
N ALA A 148 -3.42 -6.72 -4.96
CA ALA A 148 -2.17 -6.08 -4.57
C ALA A 148 -1.27 -5.78 -5.78
N VAL A 149 -0.44 -4.75 -5.65
CA VAL A 149 0.74 -4.53 -6.48
C VAL A 149 1.99 -4.90 -5.68
N ARG A 150 3.01 -5.44 -6.33
CA ARG A 150 4.32 -5.74 -5.73
C ARG A 150 5.42 -4.95 -6.45
N PRO A 151 5.64 -3.69 -6.07
CA PRO A 151 6.76 -2.91 -6.61
C PRO A 151 8.11 -3.55 -6.28
N GLY A 152 9.06 -3.40 -7.21
CA GLY A 152 10.47 -3.70 -7.00
C GLY A 152 11.25 -2.46 -6.60
N TYR A 153 12.35 -2.19 -7.31
CA TYR A 153 13.14 -0.97 -7.13
C TYR A 153 12.52 0.19 -7.90
N ILE A 154 11.84 1.08 -7.16
CA ILE A 154 11.14 2.25 -7.71
C ILE A 154 11.83 3.52 -7.22
N PHE A 155 12.03 4.49 -8.11
CA PHE A 155 12.61 5.80 -7.78
C PHE A 155 11.64 6.62 -6.93
N THR A 156 11.78 6.52 -5.61
CA THR A 156 11.00 7.24 -4.60
C THR A 156 11.89 7.57 -3.41
N ASP A 157 11.41 8.45 -2.53
CA ASP A 157 12.08 8.78 -1.26
C ASP A 157 12.03 7.64 -0.24
N PHE A 158 11.30 6.57 -0.51
CA PHE A 158 11.18 5.40 0.39
C PHE A 158 12.54 4.79 0.75
N HIS A 159 13.48 4.76 -0.19
CA HIS A 159 14.83 4.24 0.04
C HIS A 159 15.68 5.17 0.93
N ALA A 160 15.37 6.45 1.00
CA ALA A 160 16.01 7.38 1.95
C ALA A 160 15.68 7.02 3.40
N LEU A 161 14.47 6.49 3.68
CA LEU A 161 14.08 6.01 5.01
C LEU A 161 14.95 4.85 5.50
N SER A 162 15.45 4.01 4.58
CA SER A 162 16.36 2.91 4.90
C SER A 162 17.84 3.34 4.98
N GLY A 163 18.13 4.63 4.78
CA GLY A 163 19.51 5.18 4.80
C GLY A 163 20.25 5.01 3.48
N ASP A 164 19.62 4.59 2.39
CA ASP A 164 20.27 4.43 1.08
C ASP A 164 19.44 5.09 -0.05
N PRO A 165 19.43 6.43 -0.17
CA PRO A 165 18.68 7.15 -1.18
C PRO A 165 19.11 6.81 -2.63
N GLY A 166 20.33 6.38 -2.83
CA GLY A 166 20.87 5.96 -4.15
C GLY A 166 20.67 4.48 -4.48
N ARG A 167 19.89 3.75 -3.66
CA ARG A 167 19.75 2.29 -3.79
C ARG A 167 19.33 1.82 -5.17
N VAL A 168 18.35 2.47 -5.77
CA VAL A 168 17.80 2.05 -7.08
C VAL A 168 18.88 2.08 -8.14
N SER A 169 19.59 3.21 -8.29
CA SER A 169 20.65 3.37 -9.29
C SER A 169 21.81 2.37 -9.10
N LYS A 170 22.16 2.05 -7.83
CA LYS A 170 23.21 1.05 -7.53
C LYS A 170 22.83 -0.36 -7.98
N LEU A 171 21.55 -0.65 -8.08
CA LEU A 171 21.03 -2.01 -8.33
C LEU A 171 20.45 -2.19 -9.74
N GLU A 172 20.51 -1.18 -10.61
CA GLU A 172 19.97 -1.26 -11.99
C GLU A 172 20.56 -2.44 -12.79
N SER A 173 21.85 -2.74 -12.58
CA SER A 173 22.52 -3.86 -13.30
C SER A 173 21.98 -5.25 -12.97
N ILE A 174 21.29 -5.39 -11.84
CA ILE A 174 20.68 -6.68 -11.42
C ILE A 174 19.18 -6.74 -11.72
N ILE A 175 18.60 -5.66 -12.25
CA ILE A 175 17.22 -5.63 -12.70
C ILE A 175 17.19 -6.07 -14.16
N PRO A 176 16.43 -7.12 -14.55
CA PRO A 176 16.41 -7.60 -15.93
C PRO A 176 16.05 -6.54 -16.98
N MET A 177 15.18 -5.58 -16.65
CA MET A 177 14.86 -4.44 -17.53
C MET A 177 15.97 -3.37 -17.58
N GLY A 178 17.07 -3.50 -16.83
CA GLY A 178 18.23 -2.60 -16.83
C GLY A 178 17.98 -1.22 -16.23
N ARG A 179 16.86 -1.00 -15.54
CA ARG A 179 16.51 0.26 -14.89
C ARG A 179 15.58 0.07 -13.70
N GLY A 180 15.56 1.05 -12.81
CA GLY A 180 14.47 1.17 -11.82
C GLY A 180 13.13 1.55 -12.45
N GLY A 181 12.04 1.27 -11.75
CA GLY A 181 10.71 1.72 -12.12
C GLY A 181 10.44 3.15 -11.63
N ARG A 182 9.46 3.82 -12.24
CA ARG A 182 8.96 5.12 -11.79
C ARG A 182 7.68 4.95 -10.98
N PRO A 183 7.38 5.86 -10.04
CA PRO A 183 6.13 5.83 -9.26
C PRO A 183 4.87 5.77 -10.14
N GLU A 184 4.88 6.50 -11.26
CA GLU A 184 3.76 6.56 -12.20
C GLU A 184 3.47 5.19 -12.82
N GLU A 185 4.49 4.38 -13.10
CA GLU A 185 4.31 3.02 -13.64
C GLU A 185 3.56 2.13 -12.65
N VAL A 186 3.82 2.30 -11.35
CA VAL A 186 3.10 1.57 -10.29
C VAL A 186 1.68 2.12 -10.13
N ALA A 187 1.52 3.44 -10.19
CA ALA A 187 0.22 4.11 -10.08
C ALA A 187 -0.74 3.66 -11.19
N GLU A 188 -0.29 3.50 -12.43
CA GLU A 188 -1.10 2.99 -13.54
C GLU A 188 -1.66 1.58 -13.24
N ALA A 189 -0.86 0.69 -12.66
CA ALA A 189 -1.33 -0.64 -12.26
C ALA A 189 -2.38 -0.56 -11.14
N ILE A 190 -2.20 0.33 -10.17
CA ILE A 190 -3.16 0.56 -9.10
C ILE A 190 -4.48 1.09 -9.67
N VAL A 191 -4.43 2.11 -10.53
CA VAL A 191 -5.61 2.69 -11.18
C VAL A 191 -6.35 1.64 -12.01
N TRP A 192 -5.63 0.81 -12.77
CA TRP A 192 -6.25 -0.30 -13.51
C TRP A 192 -6.98 -1.26 -12.57
N LEU A 193 -6.36 -1.67 -11.46
CA LEU A 193 -6.99 -2.57 -10.47
C LEU A 193 -8.23 -1.96 -9.80
N LEU A 194 -8.27 -0.63 -9.63
CA LEU A 194 -9.43 0.08 -9.09
C LEU A 194 -10.55 0.25 -10.10
N SER A 195 -10.27 0.16 -11.40
CA SER A 195 -11.23 0.43 -12.47
C SER A 195 -12.10 -0.80 -12.81
N ASP A 196 -13.20 -0.57 -13.55
CA ASP A 196 -14.06 -1.63 -14.08
C ASP A 196 -13.36 -2.51 -15.12
N LYS A 197 -12.24 -2.06 -15.69
CA LYS A 197 -11.42 -2.87 -16.61
C LYS A 197 -10.80 -4.09 -15.91
N ALA A 198 -10.71 -4.08 -14.58
CA ALA A 198 -10.26 -5.18 -13.74
C ALA A 198 -11.42 -5.90 -13.04
N SER A 199 -12.66 -5.87 -13.61
CA SER A 199 -13.88 -6.38 -12.96
C SER A 199 -13.83 -7.87 -12.57
N TYR A 200 -12.97 -8.67 -13.19
CA TYR A 200 -12.80 -10.10 -12.87
C TYR A 200 -11.50 -10.37 -12.09
N ALA A 201 -10.77 -9.32 -11.67
CA ALA A 201 -9.54 -9.44 -10.89
C ALA A 201 -9.83 -9.23 -9.39
N THR A 202 -9.75 -10.30 -8.61
CA THR A 202 -9.73 -10.26 -7.14
C THR A 202 -8.77 -11.34 -6.62
N GLY A 203 -8.02 -11.05 -5.57
CA GLY A 203 -6.94 -11.90 -5.07
C GLY A 203 -5.71 -11.94 -6.01
N THR A 204 -5.60 -10.98 -6.93
CA THR A 204 -4.55 -10.90 -7.94
C THR A 204 -3.38 -10.06 -7.43
N PHE A 205 -2.17 -10.45 -7.88
CA PHE A 205 -0.93 -9.71 -7.62
C PHE A 205 -0.32 -9.25 -8.94
N VAL A 206 -0.06 -7.95 -9.06
CA VAL A 206 0.66 -7.39 -10.20
C VAL A 206 2.10 -7.10 -9.76
N ASP A 207 3.05 -7.91 -10.25
CA ASP A 207 4.47 -7.73 -9.95
C ASP A 207 5.06 -6.63 -10.84
N MET A 208 5.48 -5.52 -10.22
CA MET A 208 6.07 -4.34 -10.86
C MET A 208 7.58 -4.29 -10.56
N GLY A 209 8.26 -5.40 -10.80
CA GLY A 209 9.65 -5.62 -10.36
C GLY A 209 10.72 -5.53 -11.45
N GLY A 210 10.35 -5.15 -12.70
CA GLY A 210 11.30 -5.11 -13.81
C GLY A 210 11.90 -6.47 -14.19
N GLY A 211 11.17 -7.57 -13.88
CA GLY A 211 11.59 -8.95 -14.17
C GLY A 211 12.21 -9.69 -12.95
N ARG A 212 12.19 -9.11 -11.76
CA ARG A 212 12.66 -9.74 -10.51
C ARG A 212 11.60 -10.52 -9.80
#